data_dcc748640867ce54ab11d2f459c4c08c
#
_entry.id   dcc748640867ce54ab11d2f459c4c08c
#
_cell.length_a   1.000
_cell.length_b   1.000
_cell.length_c   1.000
_cell.angle_alpha   90.00
_cell.angle_beta   90.00
_cell.angle_gamma   90.00
#
_symmetry.space_group_name_H-M   'P 1'
#
loop_
_entity.id
_entity.type
_entity.pdbx_description
1 polymer ?
#
loop_
_entity_poly.entity_id
_entity_poly.type
_entity_poly.pdbx_seq_one_letter_code
_entity_poly.pdbx_strand_id
1 'polypeptide(L)'
;MINKLKIKSEFGKNILTLMTGTTLAQAIPIAISPILTRIYAPEDFGVFALYAAVASVMSIAVTGRYELAIMLPRKESDAFSIAVLSAAIAAVLSVISIIIVLMFNNDIAFFLGNPDLGNWLYLMPVSIFLTGLYQTLNYWNNRGKQFTKIALSRVSQSAGGGTAQLAVGFGTSLPGGLIAGSVVGQGVGVLTLLRASRKNISAHISHFGFSDLKRNASEYKKFPLYASWAALLNTGAVQMPVFMITKYFGSSITGLFSFTFKVISIPMTLVSSSISQVIFQKVSVIHNEKPELLFYFVLKMFLLLLVLSIPFVMTLTFWGVEIFSFVFGEQWTLAGNFAAILSVAVAIRFAVSPLSSVLALEHNVRKGAAWQVTRFVTLTTTLIFFKDQDIEFFLQVFVIHEVVLYSLYLFIILTAARIRK
;
A
#
# COMPACT_ATOMS: atom_id res chain seq x y z
N MET A 1 -18.40 33.09 13.30
CA MET A 1 -18.56 31.79 14.00
C MET A 1 -19.22 30.72 13.11
N ILE A 2 -20.30 31.05 12.39
CA ILE A 2 -21.05 30.13 11.51
C ILE A 2 -20.19 29.57 10.36
N ASN A 3 -19.31 30.33 9.74
CA ASN A 3 -18.41 29.86 8.68
C ASN A 3 -17.37 28.83 9.19
N LYS A 4 -16.85 28.96 10.42
CA LYS A 4 -15.91 27.97 10.99
C LYS A 4 -16.60 26.63 11.32
N LEU A 5 -17.88 26.64 11.72
CA LEU A 5 -18.67 25.45 11.95
C LEU A 5 -19.02 24.74 10.64
N LYS A 6 -19.36 25.49 9.59
CA LYS A 6 -19.65 24.94 8.26
C LYS A 6 -18.41 24.29 7.62
N ILE A 7 -17.24 24.91 7.74
CA ILE A 7 -15.96 24.35 7.26
C ILE A 7 -15.59 23.07 8.01
N LYS A 8 -15.79 23.02 9.34
CA LYS A 8 -15.56 21.80 10.13
C LYS A 8 -16.50 20.65 9.72
N SER A 9 -17.76 20.96 9.42
CA SER A 9 -18.76 19.98 8.94
C SER A 9 -18.41 19.44 7.56
N GLU A 10 -17.98 20.30 6.63
CA GLU A 10 -17.62 19.91 5.25
C GLU A 10 -16.33 19.07 5.23
N PHE A 11 -15.31 19.45 5.99
CA PHE A 11 -14.07 18.68 6.16
C PHE A 11 -14.34 17.29 6.74
N GLY A 12 -15.15 17.21 7.80
CA GLY A 12 -15.54 15.93 8.41
C GLY A 12 -16.29 15.02 7.43
N LYS A 13 -17.24 15.59 6.65
CA LYS A 13 -17.98 14.85 5.62
C LYS A 13 -17.06 14.31 4.53
N ASN A 14 -16.08 15.09 4.09
CA ASN A 14 -15.12 14.68 3.05
C ASN A 14 -14.22 13.54 3.52
N ILE A 15 -13.72 13.61 4.76
CA ILE A 15 -12.95 12.53 5.38
C ILE A 15 -13.81 11.27 5.47
N LEU A 16 -15.02 11.37 6.00
CA LEU A 16 -15.92 10.23 6.15
C LEU A 16 -16.21 9.56 4.80
N THR A 17 -16.45 10.36 3.75
CA THR A 17 -16.67 9.86 2.38
C THR A 17 -15.47 9.06 1.88
N LEU A 18 -14.23 9.57 2.05
CA LEU A 18 -13.02 8.86 1.65
C LEU A 18 -12.80 7.59 2.47
N MET A 19 -13.02 7.66 3.78
CA MET A 19 -12.89 6.51 4.67
C MET A 19 -13.88 5.41 4.30
N THR A 20 -15.16 5.74 4.15
CA THR A 20 -16.22 4.80 3.76
C THR A 20 -15.89 4.16 2.40
N GLY A 21 -15.52 4.97 1.39
CA GLY A 21 -15.15 4.47 0.08
C GLY A 21 -13.92 3.55 0.13
N THR A 22 -12.92 3.87 0.94
CA THR A 22 -11.74 3.02 1.11
C THR A 22 -12.08 1.72 1.82
N THR A 23 -12.90 1.78 2.87
CA THR A 23 -13.36 0.58 3.61
C THR A 23 -14.14 -0.35 2.69
N LEU A 24 -15.10 0.18 1.92
CA LEU A 24 -15.86 -0.61 0.95
C LEU A 24 -14.96 -1.22 -0.12
N ALA A 25 -14.02 -0.44 -0.66
CA ALA A 25 -13.07 -0.93 -1.65
C ALA A 25 -12.18 -2.06 -1.12
N GLN A 26 -11.83 -2.04 0.17
CA GLN A 26 -11.05 -3.12 0.80
C GLN A 26 -11.91 -4.31 1.22
N ALA A 27 -13.19 -4.09 1.54
CA ALA A 27 -14.12 -5.16 1.90
C ALA A 27 -14.47 -6.06 0.69
N ILE A 28 -14.57 -5.49 -0.53
CA ILE A 28 -14.91 -6.26 -1.73
C ILE A 28 -13.94 -7.44 -1.98
N PRO A 29 -12.60 -7.25 -2.05
CA PRO A 29 -11.66 -8.37 -2.24
C PRO A 29 -11.74 -9.43 -1.13
N ILE A 30 -12.05 -9.04 0.12
CA ILE A 30 -12.23 -9.99 1.22
C ILE A 30 -13.51 -10.80 1.00
N ALA A 31 -14.61 -10.13 0.65
CA ALA A 31 -15.90 -10.78 0.47
C ALA A 31 -15.91 -11.80 -0.68
N ILE A 32 -15.15 -11.54 -1.74
CA ILE A 32 -15.03 -12.47 -2.88
C ILE A 32 -13.94 -13.53 -2.68
N SER A 33 -13.02 -13.33 -1.73
CA SER A 33 -11.87 -14.23 -1.54
C SER A 33 -12.26 -15.69 -1.24
N PRO A 34 -13.36 -16.03 -0.50
CA PRO A 34 -13.76 -17.42 -0.33
C PRO A 34 -14.16 -18.10 -1.66
N ILE A 35 -14.62 -17.35 -2.63
CA ILE A 35 -14.93 -17.88 -3.97
C ILE A 35 -13.64 -18.03 -4.77
N LEU A 36 -12.79 -17.00 -4.77
CA LEU A 36 -11.52 -17.02 -5.49
C LEU A 36 -10.60 -18.16 -5.01
N THR A 37 -10.57 -18.43 -3.71
CA THR A 37 -9.74 -19.50 -3.12
C THR A 37 -10.24 -20.91 -3.46
N ARG A 38 -11.47 -21.06 -3.95
CA ARG A 38 -12.00 -22.33 -4.47
C ARG A 38 -11.75 -22.50 -5.96
N ILE A 39 -11.50 -21.39 -6.69
CA ILE A 39 -11.22 -21.38 -8.14
C ILE A 39 -9.73 -21.50 -8.40
N TYR A 40 -8.92 -20.74 -7.66
CA TYR A 40 -7.48 -20.61 -7.85
C TYR A 40 -6.71 -21.31 -6.75
N ALA A 41 -5.65 -22.03 -7.14
CA ALA A 41 -4.76 -22.71 -6.18
C ALA A 41 -3.85 -21.70 -5.43
N PRO A 42 -3.26 -22.07 -4.29
CA PRO A 42 -2.28 -21.24 -3.61
C PRO A 42 -1.12 -20.79 -4.51
N GLU A 43 -0.71 -21.62 -5.46
CA GLU A 43 0.33 -21.31 -6.43
C GLU A 43 -0.04 -20.13 -7.34
N ASP A 44 -1.28 -20.06 -7.81
CA ASP A 44 -1.80 -18.95 -8.63
C ASP A 44 -1.77 -17.63 -7.86
N PHE A 45 -2.14 -17.69 -6.58
CA PHE A 45 -2.01 -16.53 -5.67
C PHE A 45 -0.54 -16.14 -5.44
N GLY A 46 0.39 -17.10 -5.48
CA GLY A 46 1.82 -16.83 -5.37
C GLY A 46 2.36 -16.06 -6.58
N VAL A 47 2.04 -16.52 -7.79
CA VAL A 47 2.40 -15.81 -9.03
C VAL A 47 1.78 -14.40 -9.04
N PHE A 48 0.51 -14.28 -8.64
CA PHE A 48 -0.15 -12.98 -8.51
C PHE A 48 0.51 -12.08 -7.46
N ALA A 49 0.87 -12.64 -6.30
CA ALA A 49 1.53 -11.88 -5.23
C ALA A 49 2.90 -11.34 -5.68
N LEU A 50 3.68 -12.18 -6.38
CA LEU A 50 4.97 -11.76 -6.94
C LEU A 50 4.79 -10.65 -7.99
N TYR A 51 3.83 -10.82 -8.91
CA TYR A 51 3.47 -9.79 -9.89
C TYR A 51 3.10 -8.47 -9.19
N ALA A 52 2.23 -8.53 -8.19
CA ALA A 52 1.78 -7.37 -7.43
C ALA A 52 2.93 -6.71 -6.62
N ALA A 53 3.89 -7.51 -6.11
CA ALA A 53 5.07 -7.01 -5.43
C ALA A 53 5.98 -6.21 -6.37
N VAL A 54 6.25 -6.74 -7.57
CA VAL A 54 7.02 -6.03 -8.61
C VAL A 54 6.29 -4.75 -9.03
N ALA A 55 4.99 -4.83 -9.33
CA ALA A 55 4.17 -3.67 -9.68
C ALA A 55 4.17 -2.59 -8.58
N SER A 56 4.11 -3.00 -7.30
CA SER A 56 4.17 -2.07 -6.15
C SER A 56 5.48 -1.31 -6.07
N VAL A 57 6.62 -1.99 -6.27
CA VAL A 57 7.94 -1.35 -6.28
C VAL A 57 8.06 -0.39 -7.47
N MET A 58 7.67 -0.83 -8.66
CA MET A 58 7.69 0.00 -9.87
C MET A 58 6.77 1.22 -9.75
N SER A 59 5.63 1.10 -9.06
CA SER A 59 4.66 2.18 -8.87
C SER A 59 5.23 3.42 -8.17
N ILE A 60 6.31 3.26 -7.41
CA ILE A 60 6.97 4.38 -6.71
C ILE A 60 7.67 5.32 -7.69
N ALA A 61 8.29 4.76 -8.72
CA ALA A 61 9.05 5.54 -9.71
C ALA A 61 8.17 6.03 -10.87
N VAL A 62 7.00 5.42 -11.07
CA VAL A 62 6.21 5.52 -12.30
C VAL A 62 5.83 6.95 -12.72
N THR A 63 5.64 7.86 -11.77
CA THR A 63 5.33 9.28 -12.02
C THR A 63 6.50 10.21 -11.66
N GLY A 64 7.65 9.64 -11.26
CA GLY A 64 8.76 10.41 -10.68
C GLY A 64 8.34 11.17 -9.42
N ARG A 65 7.27 10.74 -8.73
CA ARG A 65 6.69 11.41 -7.55
C ARG A 65 6.18 12.83 -7.81
N TYR A 66 6.09 13.26 -9.08
CA TYR A 66 5.54 14.56 -9.43
C TYR A 66 4.03 14.67 -9.11
N GLU A 67 3.33 13.55 -9.00
CA GLU A 67 1.92 13.53 -8.58
C GLU A 67 1.71 14.24 -7.22
N LEU A 68 2.69 14.16 -6.31
CA LEU A 68 2.64 14.85 -5.02
C LEU A 68 2.70 16.36 -5.18
N ALA A 69 3.43 16.86 -6.18
CA ALA A 69 3.60 18.26 -6.44
C ALA A 69 2.34 18.94 -7.05
N ILE A 70 1.37 18.17 -7.59
CA ILE A 70 0.11 18.69 -8.13
C ILE A 70 -0.64 19.58 -7.12
N MET A 71 -0.49 19.31 -5.83
CA MET A 71 -1.14 20.05 -4.76
C MET A 71 -0.51 21.41 -4.43
N LEU A 72 0.72 21.68 -4.88
CA LEU A 72 1.53 22.80 -4.41
C LEU A 72 1.33 24.13 -5.17
N PRO A 73 1.23 24.17 -6.52
CA PRO A 73 1.10 25.40 -7.27
C PRO A 73 -0.14 26.19 -6.88
N ARG A 74 -0.01 27.53 -6.88
CA ARG A 74 -1.18 28.42 -6.69
C ARG A 74 -2.06 28.45 -7.94
N LYS A 75 -1.43 28.42 -9.14
CA LYS A 75 -2.13 28.49 -10.43
C LYS A 75 -2.58 27.10 -10.86
N GLU A 76 -3.81 27.00 -11.37
CA GLU A 76 -4.36 25.74 -11.89
C GLU A 76 -3.62 25.28 -13.16
N SER A 77 -3.13 26.20 -14.00
CA SER A 77 -2.33 25.89 -15.19
C SER A 77 -1.02 25.17 -14.83
N ASP A 78 -0.33 25.60 -13.78
CA ASP A 78 0.91 24.97 -13.33
C ASP A 78 0.63 23.58 -12.74
N ALA A 79 -0.43 23.45 -11.96
CA ALA A 79 -0.84 22.15 -11.42
C ALA A 79 -1.25 21.16 -12.54
N PHE A 80 -1.94 21.64 -13.58
CA PHE A 80 -2.27 20.86 -14.76
C PHE A 80 -1.02 20.44 -15.53
N SER A 81 -0.06 21.34 -15.70
CA SER A 81 1.24 21.05 -16.32
C SER A 81 1.99 19.94 -15.58
N ILE A 82 1.99 19.94 -14.24
CA ILE A 82 2.58 18.87 -13.42
C ILE A 82 1.81 17.55 -13.58
N ALA A 83 0.49 17.60 -13.68
CA ALA A 83 -0.31 16.39 -13.93
C ALA A 83 0.01 15.78 -15.30
N VAL A 84 0.16 16.61 -16.35
CA VAL A 84 0.60 16.17 -17.67
C VAL A 84 2.02 15.58 -17.60
N LEU A 85 2.94 16.24 -16.89
CA LEU A 85 4.30 15.74 -16.69
C LEU A 85 4.30 14.34 -16.02
N SER A 86 3.52 14.18 -14.96
CA SER A 86 3.40 12.89 -14.26
C SER A 86 2.87 11.78 -15.18
N ALA A 87 1.84 12.09 -15.96
CA ALA A 87 1.27 11.14 -16.91
C ALA A 87 2.24 10.81 -18.07
N ALA A 88 3.00 11.82 -18.56
CA ALA A 88 4.02 11.62 -19.59
C ALA A 88 5.17 10.73 -19.09
N ILE A 89 5.64 10.93 -17.87
CA ILE A 89 6.66 10.07 -17.26
C ILE A 89 6.13 8.63 -17.15
N ALA A 90 4.88 8.45 -16.72
CA ALA A 90 4.26 7.14 -16.65
C ALA A 90 4.19 6.45 -18.03
N ALA A 91 3.85 7.18 -19.08
CA ALA A 91 3.85 6.65 -20.44
C ALA A 91 5.26 6.26 -20.91
N VAL A 92 6.26 7.10 -20.68
CA VAL A 92 7.67 6.81 -21.04
C VAL A 92 8.18 5.59 -20.30
N LEU A 93 7.96 5.49 -18.99
CA LEU A 93 8.39 4.34 -18.19
C LEU A 93 7.64 3.07 -18.58
N SER A 94 6.38 3.17 -18.97
CA SER A 94 5.64 2.04 -19.54
C SER A 94 6.27 1.54 -20.84
N VAL A 95 6.62 2.44 -21.76
CA VAL A 95 7.30 2.08 -23.02
C VAL A 95 8.67 1.46 -22.75
N ILE A 96 9.46 2.03 -21.84
CA ILE A 96 10.74 1.44 -21.42
C ILE A 96 10.52 0.04 -20.84
N SER A 97 9.48 -0.14 -20.03
CA SER A 97 9.12 -1.43 -19.46
C SER A 97 8.73 -2.47 -20.53
N ILE A 98 8.07 -2.06 -21.63
CA ILE A 98 7.80 -2.95 -22.79
C ILE A 98 9.13 -3.48 -23.34
N ILE A 99 10.09 -2.58 -23.59
CA ILE A 99 11.40 -2.96 -24.17
C ILE A 99 12.13 -3.93 -23.22
N ILE A 100 12.15 -3.61 -21.92
CA ILE A 100 12.81 -4.45 -20.92
C ILE A 100 12.16 -5.84 -20.86
N VAL A 101 10.84 -5.92 -20.83
CA VAL A 101 10.12 -7.20 -20.77
C VAL A 101 10.33 -8.00 -22.04
N LEU A 102 10.31 -7.37 -23.22
CA LEU A 102 10.55 -8.08 -24.50
C LEU A 102 11.98 -8.65 -24.59
N MET A 103 12.97 -7.96 -24.02
CA MET A 103 14.39 -8.38 -24.09
C MET A 103 14.78 -9.36 -22.98
N PHE A 104 14.26 -9.19 -21.77
CA PHE A 104 14.74 -9.84 -20.56
C PHE A 104 13.67 -10.61 -19.78
N ASN A 105 12.56 -10.97 -20.41
CA ASN A 105 11.43 -11.63 -19.75
C ASN A 105 11.85 -12.86 -18.94
N ASN A 106 12.54 -13.79 -19.58
CA ASN A 106 12.97 -15.04 -18.97
C ASN A 106 14.01 -14.80 -17.85
N ASP A 107 14.93 -13.85 -18.06
CA ASP A 107 15.94 -13.51 -17.06
C ASP A 107 15.31 -12.90 -15.82
N ILE A 108 14.33 -12.03 -16.00
CA ILE A 108 13.58 -11.42 -14.89
C ILE A 108 12.80 -12.49 -14.13
N ALA A 109 12.07 -13.36 -14.83
CA ALA A 109 11.31 -14.44 -14.22
C ALA A 109 12.21 -15.41 -13.43
N PHE A 110 13.34 -15.79 -14.02
CA PHE A 110 14.36 -16.62 -13.36
C PHE A 110 14.99 -15.93 -12.14
N PHE A 111 15.38 -14.66 -12.28
CA PHE A 111 15.94 -13.88 -11.16
C PHE A 111 14.98 -13.79 -9.97
N LEU A 112 13.68 -13.63 -10.26
CA LEU A 112 12.63 -13.57 -9.25
C LEU A 112 12.26 -14.95 -8.66
N GLY A 113 12.82 -16.04 -9.22
CA GLY A 113 12.60 -17.40 -8.74
C GLY A 113 11.28 -18.02 -9.17
N ASN A 114 10.62 -17.47 -10.19
CA ASN A 114 9.34 -17.98 -10.69
C ASN A 114 9.25 -17.88 -12.22
N PRO A 115 9.56 -18.95 -12.98
CA PRO A 115 9.44 -18.95 -14.43
C PRO A 115 8.02 -18.70 -14.96
N ASP A 116 6.98 -19.14 -14.22
CA ASP A 116 5.58 -18.98 -14.65
C ASP A 116 5.15 -17.51 -14.70
N LEU A 117 5.84 -16.65 -13.94
CA LEU A 117 5.63 -15.20 -14.00
C LEU A 117 5.94 -14.64 -15.40
N GLY A 118 6.85 -15.27 -16.16
CA GLY A 118 7.30 -14.77 -17.47
C GLY A 118 6.14 -14.39 -18.39
N ASN A 119 5.17 -15.26 -18.56
CA ASN A 119 4.00 -15.02 -19.42
C ASN A 119 3.18 -13.80 -18.98
N TRP A 120 3.20 -13.45 -17.70
CA TRP A 120 2.39 -12.38 -17.12
C TRP A 120 3.15 -11.05 -17.04
N LEU A 121 4.48 -11.06 -17.18
CA LEU A 121 5.28 -9.83 -17.25
C LEU A 121 4.88 -8.95 -18.43
N TYR A 122 4.32 -9.51 -19.51
CA TYR A 122 3.80 -8.73 -20.64
C TYR A 122 2.64 -7.79 -20.26
N LEU A 123 1.94 -8.04 -19.16
CA LEU A 123 0.92 -7.13 -18.62
C LEU A 123 1.51 -6.02 -17.72
N MET A 124 2.79 -6.15 -17.29
CA MET A 124 3.43 -5.20 -16.39
C MET A 124 3.46 -3.77 -16.95
N PRO A 125 3.82 -3.53 -18.22
CA PRO A 125 3.82 -2.18 -18.78
C PRO A 125 2.44 -1.51 -18.73
N VAL A 126 1.37 -2.27 -18.97
CA VAL A 126 -0.01 -1.77 -18.87
C VAL A 126 -0.34 -1.41 -17.41
N SER A 127 0.01 -2.29 -16.45
CA SER A 127 -0.16 -2.02 -15.03
C SER A 127 0.60 -0.76 -14.58
N ILE A 128 1.85 -0.59 -15.01
CA ILE A 128 2.67 0.59 -14.71
C ILE A 128 1.99 1.85 -15.22
N PHE A 129 1.57 1.86 -16.48
CA PHE A 129 0.88 3.01 -17.07
C PHE A 129 -0.41 3.36 -16.34
N LEU A 130 -1.28 2.37 -16.13
CA LEU A 130 -2.56 2.57 -15.44
C LEU A 130 -2.37 3.04 -14.01
N THR A 131 -1.37 2.51 -13.30
CA THR A 131 -1.04 2.93 -11.93
C THR A 131 -0.58 4.40 -11.90
N GLY A 132 0.32 4.80 -12.79
CA GLY A 132 0.79 6.18 -12.88
C GLY A 132 -0.32 7.16 -13.24
N LEU A 133 -1.17 6.79 -14.20
CA LEU A 133 -2.31 7.60 -14.59
C LEU A 133 -3.35 7.69 -13.46
N TYR A 134 -3.61 6.57 -12.75
CA TYR A 134 -4.48 6.57 -11.57
C TYR A 134 -3.96 7.50 -10.47
N GLN A 135 -2.67 7.42 -10.14
CA GLN A 135 -2.04 8.29 -9.13
C GLN A 135 -2.17 9.76 -9.51
N THR A 136 -1.82 10.11 -10.75
CA THR A 136 -1.95 11.47 -11.28
C THR A 136 -3.38 12.00 -11.18
N LEU A 137 -4.35 11.23 -11.66
CA LEU A 137 -5.77 11.60 -11.63
C LEU A 137 -6.31 11.67 -10.19
N ASN A 138 -5.85 10.81 -9.30
CA ASN A 138 -6.24 10.82 -7.90
C ASN A 138 -5.81 12.14 -7.23
N TYR A 139 -4.56 12.58 -7.43
CA TYR A 139 -4.08 13.87 -6.90
C TYR A 139 -4.76 15.06 -7.57
N TRP A 140 -5.02 15.00 -8.89
CA TRP A 140 -5.77 16.04 -9.61
C TRP A 140 -7.19 16.21 -9.05
N ASN A 141 -7.92 15.09 -8.86
CA ASN A 141 -9.26 15.12 -8.27
C ASN A 141 -9.24 15.52 -6.79
N ASN A 142 -8.19 15.16 -6.05
CA ASN A 142 -7.98 15.57 -4.66
C ASN A 142 -7.82 17.10 -4.57
N ARG A 143 -7.00 17.70 -5.44
CA ARG A 143 -6.87 19.15 -5.57
C ARG A 143 -8.24 19.81 -5.85
N GLY A 144 -9.03 19.24 -6.74
CA GLY A 144 -10.40 19.66 -7.04
C GLY A 144 -11.43 19.36 -5.95
N LYS A 145 -11.02 18.82 -4.79
CA LYS A 145 -11.88 18.40 -3.68
C LYS A 145 -13.00 17.41 -4.08
N GLN A 146 -12.75 16.60 -5.11
CA GLN A 146 -13.73 15.65 -5.63
C GLN A 146 -13.67 14.29 -4.88
N PHE A 147 -13.75 14.31 -3.57
CA PHE A 147 -13.54 13.16 -2.70
C PHE A 147 -14.51 12.01 -2.97
N THR A 148 -15.77 12.32 -3.30
CA THR A 148 -16.79 11.31 -3.67
C THR A 148 -16.37 10.55 -4.95
N LYS A 149 -15.78 11.25 -5.92
CA LYS A 149 -15.29 10.62 -7.16
C LYS A 149 -14.09 9.72 -6.92
N ILE A 150 -13.19 10.14 -6.03
CA ILE A 150 -12.06 9.32 -5.59
C ILE A 150 -12.56 8.06 -4.85
N ALA A 151 -13.52 8.20 -3.93
CA ALA A 151 -14.12 7.07 -3.24
C ALA A 151 -14.79 6.10 -4.22
N LEU A 152 -15.59 6.62 -5.15
CA LEU A 152 -16.25 5.83 -6.19
C LEU A 152 -15.23 5.08 -7.07
N SER A 153 -14.13 5.74 -7.46
CA SER A 153 -13.09 5.09 -8.29
C SER A 153 -12.44 3.91 -7.58
N ARG A 154 -12.19 4.00 -6.27
CA ARG A 154 -11.65 2.89 -5.48
C ARG A 154 -12.61 1.70 -5.41
N VAL A 155 -13.88 1.98 -5.16
CA VAL A 155 -14.92 0.94 -5.13
C VAL A 155 -15.09 0.30 -6.51
N SER A 156 -15.17 1.12 -7.58
CA SER A 156 -15.27 0.63 -8.96
C SER A 156 -14.05 -0.19 -9.38
N GLN A 157 -12.84 0.22 -8.97
CA GLN A 157 -11.60 -0.53 -9.21
C GLN A 157 -11.67 -1.92 -8.56
N SER A 158 -12.06 -1.99 -7.28
CA SER A 158 -12.15 -3.25 -6.55
C SER A 158 -13.27 -4.14 -7.09
N ALA A 159 -14.44 -3.58 -7.38
CA ALA A 159 -15.56 -4.32 -7.94
C ALA A 159 -15.25 -4.84 -9.36
N GLY A 160 -14.74 -3.95 -10.23
CA GLY A 160 -14.37 -4.31 -11.60
C GLY A 160 -13.26 -5.36 -11.65
N GLY A 161 -12.24 -5.21 -10.80
CA GLY A 161 -11.16 -6.18 -10.66
C GLY A 161 -11.66 -7.53 -10.16
N GLY A 162 -12.43 -7.53 -9.07
CA GLY A 162 -12.99 -8.75 -8.51
C GLY A 162 -13.94 -9.49 -9.46
N THR A 163 -14.82 -8.76 -10.15
CA THR A 163 -15.71 -9.34 -11.16
C THR A 163 -14.92 -9.96 -12.29
N ALA A 164 -13.86 -9.29 -12.78
CA ALA A 164 -13.02 -9.82 -13.86
C ALA A 164 -12.23 -11.06 -13.39
N GLN A 165 -11.71 -11.07 -12.13
CA GLN A 165 -11.05 -12.25 -11.55
C GLN A 165 -11.99 -13.45 -11.49
N LEU A 166 -13.25 -13.27 -11.08
CA LEU A 166 -14.24 -14.32 -11.04
C LEU A 166 -14.61 -14.78 -12.46
N ALA A 167 -14.87 -13.86 -13.39
CA ALA A 167 -15.27 -14.17 -14.75
C ALA A 167 -14.20 -14.98 -15.49
N VAL A 168 -12.93 -14.60 -15.38
CA VAL A 168 -11.82 -15.34 -15.98
C VAL A 168 -11.62 -16.68 -15.26
N GLY A 169 -11.73 -16.72 -13.94
CA GLY A 169 -11.55 -17.93 -13.14
C GLY A 169 -12.57 -19.02 -13.42
N PHE A 170 -13.82 -18.66 -13.68
CA PHE A 170 -14.85 -19.62 -14.10
C PHE A 170 -14.63 -20.15 -15.52
N GLY A 171 -13.91 -19.40 -16.38
CA GLY A 171 -13.57 -19.84 -17.74
C GLY A 171 -12.26 -20.62 -17.82
N THR A 172 -11.25 -20.19 -17.06
CA THR A 172 -9.91 -20.79 -17.07
C THR A 172 -9.30 -20.63 -15.66
N SER A 173 -8.94 -21.71 -15.00
CA SER A 173 -8.29 -21.68 -13.68
C SER A 173 -6.78 -21.40 -13.78
N LEU A 174 -6.38 -20.36 -14.53
CA LEU A 174 -4.98 -19.95 -14.69
C LEU A 174 -4.65 -18.74 -13.79
N PRO A 175 -3.41 -18.61 -13.29
CA PRO A 175 -2.98 -17.48 -12.43
C PRO A 175 -3.22 -16.12 -13.12
N GLY A 176 -3.25 -16.11 -14.43
CA GLY A 176 -3.57 -14.94 -15.25
C GLY A 176 -4.91 -14.30 -14.98
N GLY A 177 -5.90 -15.06 -14.51
CA GLY A 177 -7.19 -14.50 -14.14
C GLY A 177 -7.09 -13.49 -13.00
N LEU A 178 -6.26 -13.78 -11.99
CA LEU A 178 -5.99 -12.86 -10.87
C LEU A 178 -5.27 -11.59 -11.35
N ILE A 179 -4.25 -11.76 -12.21
CA ILE A 179 -3.43 -10.66 -12.74
C ILE A 179 -4.26 -9.80 -13.71
N ALA A 180 -4.87 -10.42 -14.72
CA ALA A 180 -5.70 -9.71 -15.71
C ALA A 180 -6.87 -8.97 -15.04
N GLY A 181 -7.53 -9.61 -14.06
CA GLY A 181 -8.58 -8.96 -13.28
C GLY A 181 -8.08 -7.74 -12.52
N SER A 182 -6.86 -7.79 -11.95
CA SER A 182 -6.29 -6.62 -11.28
C SER A 182 -6.01 -5.46 -12.26
N VAL A 183 -5.52 -5.76 -13.47
CA VAL A 183 -5.29 -4.78 -14.54
C VAL A 183 -6.61 -4.16 -15.03
N VAL A 184 -7.64 -4.99 -15.23
CA VAL A 184 -9.00 -4.52 -15.57
C VAL A 184 -9.52 -3.60 -14.48
N GLY A 185 -9.37 -3.98 -13.22
CA GLY A 185 -9.76 -3.14 -12.08
C GLY A 185 -9.06 -1.77 -12.10
N GLN A 186 -7.73 -1.74 -12.32
CA GLN A 186 -6.97 -0.50 -12.47
C GLN A 186 -7.54 0.37 -13.61
N GLY A 187 -7.83 -0.24 -14.75
CA GLY A 187 -8.45 0.44 -15.91
C GLY A 187 -9.81 1.05 -15.57
N VAL A 188 -10.67 0.31 -14.85
CA VAL A 188 -11.98 0.81 -14.38
C VAL A 188 -11.81 1.98 -13.44
N GLY A 189 -10.86 1.92 -12.50
CA GLY A 189 -10.53 3.03 -11.60
C GLY A 189 -10.07 4.29 -12.35
N VAL A 190 -9.16 4.13 -13.31
CA VAL A 190 -8.68 5.22 -14.19
C VAL A 190 -9.82 5.83 -14.98
N LEU A 191 -10.66 5.02 -15.63
CA LEU A 191 -11.79 5.50 -16.43
C LEU A 191 -12.80 6.28 -15.57
N THR A 192 -13.03 5.83 -14.34
CA THR A 192 -13.91 6.52 -13.40
C THR A 192 -13.38 7.92 -13.07
N LEU A 193 -12.07 8.06 -12.78
CA LEU A 193 -11.45 9.35 -12.50
C LEU A 193 -11.34 10.24 -13.73
N LEU A 194 -11.01 9.68 -14.90
CA LEU A 194 -10.98 10.43 -16.17
C LEU A 194 -12.34 11.03 -16.50
N ARG A 195 -13.42 10.24 -16.40
CA ARG A 195 -14.79 10.74 -16.62
C ARG A 195 -15.14 11.85 -15.64
N ALA A 196 -14.72 11.71 -14.37
CA ALA A 196 -14.94 12.73 -13.35
C ALA A 196 -14.20 14.04 -13.64
N SER A 197 -12.98 13.96 -14.21
CA SER A 197 -12.12 15.09 -14.48
C SER A 197 -12.31 15.71 -15.88
N ARG A 198 -13.10 15.10 -16.79
CA ARG A 198 -13.15 15.44 -18.21
C ARG A 198 -13.37 16.94 -18.46
N LYS A 199 -14.31 17.57 -17.76
CA LYS A 199 -14.61 19.00 -17.92
C LYS A 199 -13.41 19.88 -17.50
N ASN A 200 -12.76 19.54 -16.38
CA ASN A 200 -11.63 20.30 -15.89
C ASN A 200 -10.40 20.11 -16.77
N ILE A 201 -10.14 18.92 -17.26
CA ILE A 201 -9.03 18.63 -18.18
C ILE A 201 -9.22 19.40 -19.49
N SER A 202 -10.41 19.35 -20.11
CA SER A 202 -10.68 20.05 -21.36
C SER A 202 -10.54 21.58 -21.25
N ALA A 203 -10.86 22.15 -20.10
CA ALA A 203 -10.71 23.58 -19.85
C ALA A 203 -9.24 24.05 -19.78
N HIS A 204 -8.32 23.16 -19.39
CA HIS A 204 -6.91 23.52 -19.20
C HIS A 204 -6.01 23.09 -20.37
N ILE A 205 -6.47 22.18 -21.22
CA ILE A 205 -5.68 21.64 -22.33
C ILE A 205 -5.33 22.70 -23.36
N SER A 206 -6.24 23.67 -23.61
CA SER A 206 -6.05 24.76 -24.56
C SER A 206 -5.00 25.79 -24.11
N HIS A 207 -4.70 25.87 -22.84
CA HIS A 207 -3.74 26.80 -22.24
C HIS A 207 -2.41 26.13 -21.86
N PHE A 208 -2.23 24.85 -22.23
CA PHE A 208 -1.02 24.08 -21.93
C PHE A 208 0.13 24.46 -22.86
N GLY A 209 1.28 24.83 -22.27
CA GLY A 209 2.51 25.12 -23.00
C GLY A 209 3.66 24.21 -22.60
N PHE A 210 4.49 23.79 -23.57
CA PHE A 210 5.65 22.93 -23.29
C PHE A 210 6.70 23.64 -22.39
N SER A 211 6.77 25.00 -22.48
CA SER A 211 7.62 25.80 -21.58
C SER A 211 7.25 25.67 -20.11
N ASP A 212 5.94 25.57 -19.81
CA ASP A 212 5.44 25.40 -18.45
C ASP A 212 5.82 24.02 -17.88
N LEU A 213 5.80 23.00 -18.73
CA LEU A 213 6.22 21.65 -18.35
C LEU A 213 7.69 21.63 -17.93
N LYS A 214 8.59 22.22 -18.72
CA LYS A 214 10.03 22.28 -18.42
C LYS A 214 10.32 23.10 -17.15
N ARG A 215 9.63 24.24 -16.99
CA ARG A 215 9.74 25.08 -15.79
C ARG A 215 9.31 24.30 -14.54
N ASN A 216 8.13 23.71 -14.55
CA ASN A 216 7.59 22.98 -13.41
C ASN A 216 8.40 21.71 -13.10
N ALA A 217 8.91 21.00 -14.12
CA ALA A 217 9.83 19.88 -13.93
C ALA A 217 11.09 20.29 -13.16
N SER A 218 11.68 21.45 -13.50
CA SER A 218 12.86 21.97 -12.81
C SER A 218 12.54 22.47 -11.39
N GLU A 219 11.41 23.14 -11.20
CA GLU A 219 11.00 23.69 -9.90
C GLU A 219 10.75 22.59 -8.88
N TYR A 220 10.08 21.50 -9.29
CA TYR A 220 9.70 20.40 -8.41
C TYR A 220 10.65 19.18 -8.48
N LYS A 221 11.86 19.31 -9.04
CA LYS A 221 12.85 18.22 -9.19
C LYS A 221 13.27 17.54 -7.87
N LYS A 222 13.01 18.16 -6.73
CA LYS A 222 13.28 17.57 -5.42
C LYS A 222 12.42 16.34 -5.14
N PHE A 223 11.25 16.21 -5.75
CA PHE A 223 10.39 15.03 -5.55
C PHE A 223 11.01 13.75 -6.12
N PRO A 224 11.40 13.67 -7.42
CA PRO A 224 12.07 12.48 -7.93
C PRO A 224 13.42 12.23 -7.25
N LEU A 225 14.18 13.27 -6.87
CA LEU A 225 15.52 13.11 -6.32
C LEU A 225 15.54 12.61 -4.88
N TYR A 226 14.58 13.00 -4.05
CA TYR A 226 14.61 12.69 -2.61
C TYR A 226 13.42 11.83 -2.14
N ALA A 227 12.18 12.16 -2.57
CA ALA A 227 10.99 11.45 -2.10
C ALA A 227 10.89 10.03 -2.65
N SER A 228 11.43 9.76 -3.85
CA SER A 228 11.39 8.44 -4.47
C SER A 228 12.21 7.41 -3.70
N TRP A 229 13.41 7.76 -3.25
CA TRP A 229 14.31 6.81 -2.56
C TRP A 229 13.73 6.32 -1.23
N ALA A 230 13.23 7.25 -0.40
CA ALA A 230 12.61 6.88 0.87
C ALA A 230 11.38 5.97 0.66
N ALA A 231 10.57 6.27 -0.35
CA ALA A 231 9.40 5.47 -0.68
C ALA A 231 9.79 4.10 -1.27
N LEU A 232 10.83 4.01 -2.10
CA LEU A 232 11.37 2.75 -2.63
C LEU A 232 11.86 1.84 -1.51
N LEU A 233 12.65 2.36 -0.58
CA LEU A 233 13.15 1.59 0.57
C LEU A 233 12.00 1.07 1.44
N ASN A 234 10.99 1.92 1.70
CA ASN A 234 9.83 1.50 2.47
C ASN A 234 9.04 0.41 1.74
N THR A 235 8.72 0.61 0.46
CA THR A 235 7.97 -0.38 -0.32
C THR A 235 8.78 -1.65 -0.53
N GLY A 236 10.09 -1.52 -0.79
CA GLY A 236 11.02 -2.65 -0.86
C GLY A 236 11.01 -3.48 0.43
N ALA A 237 11.08 -2.84 1.60
CA ALA A 237 10.98 -3.54 2.88
C ALA A 237 9.65 -4.29 3.05
N VAL A 238 8.54 -3.71 2.60
CA VAL A 238 7.22 -4.36 2.67
C VAL A 238 7.12 -5.56 1.74
N GLN A 239 7.72 -5.49 0.55
CA GLN A 239 7.64 -6.55 -0.47
C GLN A 239 8.77 -7.58 -0.37
N MET A 240 9.82 -7.31 0.42
CA MET A 240 10.96 -8.21 0.56
C MET A 240 10.59 -9.63 0.99
N PRO A 241 9.66 -9.85 1.96
CA PRO A 241 9.23 -11.21 2.30
C PRO A 241 8.66 -11.96 1.10
N VAL A 242 7.86 -11.30 0.25
CA VAL A 242 7.28 -11.93 -0.96
C VAL A 242 8.40 -12.38 -1.91
N PHE A 243 9.38 -11.52 -2.19
CA PHE A 243 10.51 -11.88 -3.06
C PHE A 243 11.34 -13.02 -2.51
N MET A 244 11.64 -12.99 -1.20
CA MET A 244 12.44 -14.05 -0.55
C MET A 244 11.69 -15.37 -0.50
N ILE A 245 10.42 -15.37 -0.11
CA ILE A 245 9.62 -16.59 -0.04
C ILE A 245 9.43 -17.18 -1.43
N THR A 246 9.16 -16.37 -2.46
CA THR A 246 9.05 -16.88 -3.83
C THR A 246 10.35 -17.57 -4.28
N LYS A 247 11.48 -16.93 -4.04
CA LYS A 247 12.78 -17.40 -4.52
C LYS A 247 13.25 -18.68 -3.82
N TYR A 248 12.98 -18.85 -2.54
CA TYR A 248 13.52 -19.93 -1.74
C TYR A 248 12.52 -21.01 -1.36
N PHE A 249 11.21 -20.69 -1.35
CA PHE A 249 10.15 -21.63 -0.92
C PHE A 249 9.09 -21.86 -2.01
N GLY A 250 9.17 -21.14 -3.14
CA GLY A 250 8.30 -21.34 -4.29
C GLY A 250 6.96 -20.62 -4.22
N SER A 251 6.20 -20.74 -5.32
CA SER A 251 4.96 -19.99 -5.54
C SER A 251 3.84 -20.36 -4.58
N SER A 252 3.66 -21.66 -4.30
CA SER A 252 2.57 -22.11 -3.42
C SER A 252 2.68 -21.51 -2.01
N ILE A 253 3.88 -21.56 -1.42
CA ILE A 253 4.15 -20.95 -0.11
C ILE A 253 4.01 -19.42 -0.16
N THR A 254 4.44 -18.80 -1.25
CA THR A 254 4.25 -17.35 -1.46
C THR A 254 2.78 -16.97 -1.49
N GLY A 255 1.95 -17.78 -2.14
CA GLY A 255 0.51 -17.58 -2.18
C GLY A 255 -0.13 -17.71 -0.81
N LEU A 256 0.18 -18.77 -0.08
CA LEU A 256 -0.28 -18.98 1.29
C LEU A 256 0.12 -17.81 2.20
N PHE A 257 1.40 -17.41 2.19
CA PHE A 257 1.90 -16.27 2.97
C PHE A 257 1.20 -14.96 2.62
N SER A 258 1.21 -14.61 1.33
CA SER A 258 0.73 -13.31 0.86
C SER A 258 -0.77 -13.15 1.06
N PHE A 259 -1.54 -14.21 0.78
CA PHE A 259 -2.97 -14.24 1.01
C PHE A 259 -3.29 -14.11 2.50
N THR A 260 -2.67 -14.95 3.33
CA THR A 260 -2.82 -14.90 4.79
C THR A 260 -2.51 -13.51 5.33
N PHE A 261 -1.32 -12.99 5.01
CA PHE A 261 -0.88 -11.69 5.50
C PHE A 261 -1.83 -10.56 5.09
N LYS A 262 -2.36 -10.61 3.86
CA LYS A 262 -3.36 -9.68 3.36
C LYS A 262 -4.67 -9.79 4.14
N VAL A 263 -5.22 -10.98 4.30
CA VAL A 263 -6.51 -11.23 4.98
C VAL A 263 -6.45 -10.75 6.43
N ILE A 264 -5.41 -11.13 7.18
CA ILE A 264 -5.30 -10.76 8.59
C ILE A 264 -4.92 -9.29 8.81
N SER A 265 -4.25 -8.65 7.83
CA SER A 265 -3.85 -7.24 7.95
C SER A 265 -4.98 -6.25 7.66
N ILE A 266 -5.95 -6.58 6.78
CA ILE A 266 -6.99 -5.63 6.36
C ILE A 266 -7.86 -5.14 7.52
N PRO A 267 -8.43 -5.99 8.40
CA PRO A 267 -9.22 -5.51 9.53
C PRO A 267 -8.42 -4.58 10.45
N MET A 268 -7.18 -4.95 10.73
CA MET A 268 -6.29 -4.17 11.59
C MET A 268 -5.91 -2.82 10.96
N THR A 269 -5.66 -2.76 9.65
CA THR A 269 -5.33 -1.50 8.97
C THR A 269 -6.52 -0.56 8.87
N LEU A 270 -7.73 -1.08 8.70
CA LEU A 270 -8.96 -0.26 8.71
C LEU A 270 -9.17 0.43 10.05
N VAL A 271 -9.07 -0.33 11.14
CA VAL A 271 -9.17 0.21 12.51
C VAL A 271 -8.02 1.18 12.79
N SER A 272 -6.78 0.77 12.47
CA SER A 272 -5.58 1.58 12.67
C SER A 272 -5.63 2.93 11.96
N SER A 273 -6.11 2.97 10.72
CA SER A 273 -6.21 4.21 9.93
C SER A 273 -7.19 5.21 10.54
N SER A 274 -8.31 4.72 11.08
CA SER A 274 -9.30 5.55 11.77
C SER A 274 -8.74 6.13 13.08
N ILE A 275 -8.09 5.29 13.86
CA ILE A 275 -7.47 5.68 15.14
C ILE A 275 -6.30 6.65 14.89
N SER A 276 -5.49 6.43 13.85
CA SER A 276 -4.34 7.29 13.50
C SER A 276 -4.74 8.75 13.32
N GLN A 277 -5.89 9.03 12.69
CA GLN A 277 -6.37 10.39 12.49
C GLN A 277 -6.74 11.08 13.81
N VAL A 278 -7.39 10.34 14.73
CA VAL A 278 -7.75 10.85 16.06
C VAL A 278 -6.49 11.09 16.90
N ILE A 279 -5.54 10.15 16.86
CA ILE A 279 -4.27 10.27 17.56
C ILE A 279 -3.50 11.48 17.02
N PHE A 280 -3.38 11.65 15.71
CA PHE A 280 -2.66 12.79 15.11
C PHE A 280 -3.22 14.13 15.56
N GLN A 281 -4.55 14.28 15.56
CA GLN A 281 -5.21 15.50 16.06
C GLN A 281 -4.89 15.74 17.57
N LYS A 282 -5.03 14.68 18.39
CA LYS A 282 -4.77 14.79 19.83
C LYS A 282 -3.30 15.09 20.13
N VAL A 283 -2.36 14.42 19.44
CA VAL A 283 -0.92 14.64 19.55
C VAL A 283 -0.58 16.10 19.25
N SER A 284 -1.13 16.67 18.17
CA SER A 284 -0.90 18.08 17.81
C SER A 284 -1.42 19.05 18.88
N VAL A 285 -2.61 18.79 19.45
CA VAL A 285 -3.16 19.63 20.53
C VAL A 285 -2.33 19.51 21.79
N ILE A 286 -2.01 18.29 22.23
CA ILE A 286 -1.22 18.06 23.44
C ILE A 286 0.18 18.66 23.31
N HIS A 287 0.80 18.52 22.12
CA HIS A 287 2.12 19.10 21.87
C HIS A 287 2.15 20.62 22.04
N ASN A 288 1.08 21.33 21.62
CA ASN A 288 1.01 22.79 21.69
C ASN A 288 0.54 23.32 23.06
N GLU A 289 -0.36 22.59 23.75
CA GLU A 289 -1.00 23.09 24.98
C GLU A 289 -0.37 22.55 26.27
N LYS A 290 -0.04 21.24 26.30
CA LYS A 290 0.43 20.52 27.49
C LYS A 290 1.45 19.45 27.10
N PRO A 291 2.60 19.86 26.56
CA PRO A 291 3.56 18.93 25.97
C PRO A 291 4.12 17.89 26.95
N GLU A 292 4.12 18.17 28.26
CA GLU A 292 4.50 17.23 29.31
C GLU A 292 3.61 15.99 29.40
N LEU A 293 2.38 16.06 28.90
CA LEU A 293 1.45 14.94 28.87
C LEU A 293 1.61 14.04 27.63
N LEU A 294 2.40 14.46 26.64
CA LEU A 294 2.51 13.75 25.36
C LEU A 294 3.03 12.32 25.53
N PHE A 295 4.07 12.14 26.33
CA PHE A 295 4.64 10.82 26.63
C PHE A 295 3.60 9.89 27.24
N TYR A 296 2.88 10.33 28.25
CA TYR A 296 1.86 9.51 28.93
C TYR A 296 0.69 9.18 28.00
N PHE A 297 0.28 10.13 27.15
CA PHE A 297 -0.75 9.89 26.15
C PHE A 297 -0.33 8.82 25.16
N VAL A 298 0.88 8.91 24.61
CA VAL A 298 1.42 7.94 23.64
C VAL A 298 1.52 6.55 24.27
N LEU A 299 2.07 6.45 25.48
CA LEU A 299 2.18 5.18 26.20
C LEU A 299 0.80 4.56 26.49
N LYS A 300 -0.16 5.36 26.94
CA LYS A 300 -1.54 4.90 27.18
C LYS A 300 -2.20 4.38 25.91
N MET A 301 -2.02 5.09 24.79
CA MET A 301 -2.56 4.66 23.50
C MET A 301 -1.90 3.37 23.01
N PHE A 302 -0.59 3.22 23.17
CA PHE A 302 0.11 1.97 22.84
C PHE A 302 -0.48 0.79 23.64
N LEU A 303 -0.57 0.91 24.96
CA LEU A 303 -1.11 -0.15 25.81
C LEU A 303 -2.56 -0.49 25.46
N LEU A 304 -3.39 0.51 25.19
CA LEU A 304 -4.78 0.30 24.76
C LEU A 304 -4.85 -0.49 23.45
N LEU A 305 -4.06 -0.11 22.44
CA LEU A 305 -4.06 -0.77 21.13
C LEU A 305 -3.47 -2.18 21.24
N LEU A 306 -2.46 -2.37 22.08
CA LEU A 306 -1.88 -3.69 22.33
C LEU A 306 -2.92 -4.63 22.98
N VAL A 307 -3.62 -4.18 24.01
CA VAL A 307 -4.69 -4.96 24.66
C VAL A 307 -5.81 -5.26 23.66
N LEU A 308 -6.20 -4.30 22.83
CA LEU A 308 -7.23 -4.48 21.80
C LEU A 308 -6.82 -5.52 20.74
N SER A 309 -5.53 -5.71 20.52
CA SER A 309 -5.04 -6.73 19.57
C SER A 309 -5.00 -8.16 20.13
N ILE A 310 -5.05 -8.34 21.46
CA ILE A 310 -4.94 -9.66 22.09
C ILE A 310 -6.05 -10.64 21.65
N PRO A 311 -7.35 -10.27 21.65
CA PRO A 311 -8.40 -11.20 21.19
C PRO A 311 -8.19 -11.65 19.74
N PHE A 312 -7.70 -10.76 18.88
CA PHE A 312 -7.39 -11.09 17.48
C PHE A 312 -6.27 -12.14 17.39
N VAL A 313 -5.16 -11.94 18.12
CA VAL A 313 -4.05 -12.91 18.16
C VAL A 313 -4.53 -14.23 18.71
N MET A 314 -5.25 -14.23 19.84
CA MET A 314 -5.78 -15.44 20.44
C MET A 314 -6.71 -16.21 19.50
N THR A 315 -7.62 -15.50 18.80
CA THR A 315 -8.52 -16.14 17.83
C THR A 315 -7.74 -16.85 16.73
N LEU A 316 -6.73 -16.19 16.15
CA LEU A 316 -5.94 -16.81 15.07
C LEU A 316 -4.99 -17.90 15.57
N THR A 317 -4.50 -17.80 16.80
CA THR A 317 -3.62 -18.82 17.38
C THR A 317 -4.39 -20.11 17.69
N PHE A 318 -5.62 -20.02 18.21
CA PHE A 318 -6.39 -21.19 18.62
C PHE A 318 -7.29 -21.77 17.53
N TRP A 319 -7.82 -20.93 16.63
CA TRP A 319 -8.79 -21.31 15.60
C TRP A 319 -8.38 -20.91 14.18
N GLY A 320 -7.13 -20.47 13.98
CA GLY A 320 -6.67 -20.03 12.66
C GLY A 320 -6.79 -21.11 11.58
N VAL A 321 -6.44 -22.34 11.91
CA VAL A 321 -6.50 -23.49 11.01
C VAL A 321 -7.94 -23.79 10.61
N GLU A 322 -8.84 -23.88 11.58
CA GLU A 322 -10.28 -24.15 11.35
C GLU A 322 -10.94 -23.01 10.56
N ILE A 323 -10.64 -21.76 10.91
CA ILE A 323 -11.19 -20.60 10.22
C ILE A 323 -10.74 -20.59 8.75
N PHE A 324 -9.44 -20.78 8.47
CA PHE A 324 -8.94 -20.73 7.11
C PHE A 324 -9.43 -21.92 6.27
N SER A 325 -9.45 -23.13 6.83
CA SER A 325 -9.98 -24.32 6.16
C SER A 325 -11.48 -24.18 5.86
N PHE A 326 -12.27 -23.72 6.82
CA PHE A 326 -13.72 -23.55 6.64
C PHE A 326 -14.07 -22.45 5.63
N VAL A 327 -13.45 -21.26 5.78
CA VAL A 327 -13.78 -20.09 4.96
C VAL A 327 -13.21 -20.20 3.55
N PHE A 328 -11.94 -20.62 3.42
CA PHE A 328 -11.19 -20.56 2.16
C PHE A 328 -11.00 -21.93 1.48
N GLY A 329 -11.28 -23.03 2.20
CA GLY A 329 -11.16 -24.40 1.71
C GLY A 329 -9.94 -25.14 2.26
N GLU A 330 -9.95 -26.48 2.17
CA GLU A 330 -8.94 -27.37 2.77
C GLU A 330 -7.51 -27.08 2.27
N GLN A 331 -7.35 -26.68 1.02
CA GLN A 331 -6.04 -26.32 0.46
C GLN A 331 -5.38 -25.11 1.15
N TRP A 332 -6.13 -24.36 1.99
CA TRP A 332 -5.66 -23.19 2.75
C TRP A 332 -5.43 -23.50 4.23
N THR A 333 -5.45 -24.77 4.63
CA THR A 333 -5.22 -25.20 6.02
C THR A 333 -3.87 -24.70 6.55
N LEU A 334 -2.79 -24.84 5.76
CA LEU A 334 -1.46 -24.32 6.12
C LEU A 334 -1.43 -22.79 6.27
N ALA A 335 -2.29 -22.07 5.54
CA ALA A 335 -2.46 -20.63 5.70
C ALA A 335 -2.98 -20.26 7.10
N GLY A 336 -3.74 -21.14 7.74
CA GLY A 336 -4.18 -20.99 9.13
C GLY A 336 -3.01 -21.02 10.12
N ASN A 337 -2.03 -21.92 9.93
CA ASN A 337 -0.79 -21.94 10.72
C ASN A 337 0.01 -20.65 10.52
N PHE A 338 0.12 -20.19 9.28
CA PHE A 338 0.77 -18.91 8.99
C PHE A 338 0.04 -17.74 9.63
N ALA A 339 -1.31 -17.77 9.69
CA ALA A 339 -2.10 -16.75 10.36
C ALA A 339 -1.80 -16.66 11.84
N ALA A 340 -1.67 -17.80 12.53
CA ALA A 340 -1.29 -17.85 13.93
C ALA A 340 0.07 -17.17 14.16
N ILE A 341 1.10 -17.56 13.38
CA ILE A 341 2.46 -17.00 13.49
C ILE A 341 2.45 -15.50 13.16
N LEU A 342 1.88 -15.10 12.02
CA LEU A 342 1.93 -13.73 11.49
C LEU A 342 1.05 -12.76 12.29
N SER A 343 0.05 -13.25 13.03
CA SER A 343 -0.86 -12.42 13.83
C SER A 343 -0.12 -11.52 14.81
N VAL A 344 0.97 -12.00 15.41
CA VAL A 344 1.81 -11.25 16.35
C VAL A 344 2.48 -10.06 15.66
N ALA A 345 3.02 -10.24 14.43
CA ALA A 345 3.61 -9.14 13.66
C ALA A 345 2.56 -8.09 13.27
N VAL A 346 1.35 -8.53 12.92
CA VAL A 346 0.24 -7.63 12.61
C VAL A 346 -0.22 -6.87 13.85
N ALA A 347 -0.27 -7.52 15.01
CA ALA A 347 -0.66 -6.91 16.28
C ALA A 347 0.32 -5.82 16.73
N ILE A 348 1.62 -6.06 16.69
CA ILE A 348 2.61 -5.04 17.08
C ILE A 348 2.60 -3.85 16.11
N ARG A 349 2.44 -4.11 14.80
CA ARG A 349 2.27 -3.04 13.82
C ARG A 349 1.02 -2.21 14.09
N PHE A 350 -0.09 -2.85 14.42
CA PHE A 350 -1.35 -2.20 14.78
C PHE A 350 -1.19 -1.30 15.99
N ALA A 351 -0.49 -1.75 17.03
CA ALA A 351 -0.29 -1.00 18.25
C ALA A 351 0.66 0.21 18.09
N VAL A 352 1.68 0.10 17.23
CA VAL A 352 2.73 1.11 17.11
C VAL A 352 2.52 2.09 15.95
N SER A 353 2.05 1.61 14.78
CA SER A 353 1.98 2.44 13.57
C SER A 353 1.14 3.73 13.73
N PRO A 354 -0.02 3.75 14.41
CA PRO A 354 -0.80 4.98 14.62
C PRO A 354 -0.05 6.06 15.39
N LEU A 355 0.90 5.65 16.25
CA LEU A 355 1.67 6.55 17.10
C LEU A 355 2.81 7.26 16.36
N SER A 356 3.14 6.80 15.15
CA SER A 356 4.20 7.39 14.32
C SER A 356 3.95 8.85 13.95
N SER A 357 2.71 9.33 14.09
CA SER A 357 2.34 10.74 13.94
C SER A 357 3.14 11.70 14.84
N VAL A 358 3.67 11.23 15.98
CA VAL A 358 4.60 11.99 16.83
C VAL A 358 5.88 12.37 16.07
N LEU A 359 6.35 11.52 15.17
CA LEU A 359 7.54 11.77 14.36
C LEU A 359 7.31 12.77 13.21
N ALA A 360 6.06 13.08 12.90
CA ALA A 360 5.71 14.14 11.96
C ALA A 360 5.78 15.55 12.58
N LEU A 361 5.86 15.64 13.94
CA LEU A 361 6.14 16.88 14.64
C LEU A 361 7.58 17.30 14.38
N GLU A 362 7.84 18.61 14.47
CA GLU A 362 9.10 19.27 14.17
C GLU A 362 10.38 18.48 14.56
N HIS A 363 11.46 18.60 13.78
CA HIS A 363 12.79 18.01 14.01
C HIS A 363 12.91 16.46 13.99
N ASN A 364 11.81 15.70 14.01
CA ASN A 364 11.85 14.23 14.11
C ASN A 364 11.76 13.49 12.77
N VAL A 365 11.54 14.19 11.66
CA VAL A 365 11.38 13.58 10.30
C VAL A 365 12.59 12.74 9.90
N ARG A 366 13.82 13.19 10.27
CA ARG A 366 15.06 12.44 10.01
C ARG A 366 15.09 11.08 10.71
N LYS A 367 14.52 10.99 11.93
CA LYS A 367 14.43 9.73 12.69
C LYS A 367 13.52 8.71 11.97
N GLY A 368 12.40 9.20 11.41
CA GLY A 368 11.52 8.37 10.59
C GLY A 368 12.18 7.83 9.33
N ALA A 369 12.96 8.67 8.63
CA ALA A 369 13.71 8.25 7.46
C ALA A 369 14.81 7.22 7.80
N ALA A 370 15.58 7.47 8.86
CA ALA A 370 16.60 6.53 9.33
C ALA A 370 15.99 5.17 9.70
N TRP A 371 14.84 5.16 10.35
CA TRP A 371 14.12 3.92 10.68
C TRP A 371 13.74 3.11 9.42
N GLN A 372 13.28 3.77 8.33
CA GLN A 372 12.95 3.07 7.08
C GLN A 372 14.16 2.36 6.48
N VAL A 373 15.32 3.03 6.48
CA VAL A 373 16.58 2.44 5.99
C VAL A 373 16.98 1.25 6.87
N THR A 374 16.97 1.45 8.20
CA THR A 374 17.32 0.39 9.16
C THR A 374 16.42 -0.83 8.96
N ARG A 375 15.09 -0.61 8.86
CA ARG A 375 14.13 -1.70 8.64
C ARG A 375 14.42 -2.46 7.35
N PHE A 376 14.66 -1.76 6.25
CA PHE A 376 14.95 -2.41 4.97
C PHE A 376 16.22 -3.27 5.04
N VAL A 377 17.31 -2.71 5.56
CA VAL A 377 18.59 -3.40 5.64
C VAL A 377 18.52 -4.59 6.59
N THR A 378 18.04 -4.39 7.81
CA THR A 378 18.00 -5.47 8.81
C THR A 378 17.04 -6.58 8.41
N LEU A 379 15.85 -6.25 7.86
CA LEU A 379 14.91 -7.25 7.38
C LEU A 379 15.51 -8.08 6.26
N THR A 380 16.07 -7.43 5.25
CA THR A 380 16.69 -8.12 4.10
C THR A 380 17.83 -9.04 4.56
N THR A 381 18.72 -8.54 5.42
CA THR A 381 19.82 -9.33 5.96
C THR A 381 19.33 -10.53 6.77
N THR A 382 18.34 -10.33 7.64
CA THR A 382 17.76 -11.42 8.44
C THR A 382 17.13 -12.49 7.53
N LEU A 383 16.31 -12.10 6.55
CA LEU A 383 15.66 -13.06 5.66
C LEU A 383 16.67 -13.82 4.77
N ILE A 384 17.75 -13.18 4.34
CA ILE A 384 18.83 -13.85 3.60
C ILE A 384 19.58 -14.85 4.48
N PHE A 385 19.83 -14.49 5.73
CA PHE A 385 20.58 -15.35 6.65
C PHE A 385 19.83 -16.64 6.98
N PHE A 386 18.51 -16.58 7.09
CA PHE A 386 17.66 -17.73 7.45
C PHE A 386 16.94 -18.38 6.25
N LYS A 387 17.36 -18.09 5.02
CA LYS A 387 16.72 -18.57 3.77
C LYS A 387 16.70 -20.09 3.59
N ASP A 388 17.65 -20.81 4.22
CA ASP A 388 17.83 -22.26 4.08
C ASP A 388 17.14 -23.06 5.21
N GLN A 389 16.38 -22.36 6.08
CA GLN A 389 15.56 -22.99 7.14
C GLN A 389 14.19 -23.41 6.60
N ASP A 390 13.44 -24.20 7.37
CA ASP A 390 12.05 -24.48 7.03
C ASP A 390 11.19 -23.22 7.06
N ILE A 391 10.03 -23.25 6.39
CA ILE A 391 9.19 -22.07 6.22
C ILE A 391 8.61 -21.58 7.54
N GLU A 392 8.25 -22.46 8.48
CA GLU A 392 7.64 -22.05 9.75
C GLU A 392 8.67 -21.30 10.59
N PHE A 393 9.90 -21.84 10.68
CA PHE A 393 11.01 -21.17 11.36
C PHE A 393 11.34 -19.84 10.70
N PHE A 394 11.39 -19.79 9.37
CA PHE A 394 11.61 -18.55 8.62
C PHE A 394 10.55 -17.47 8.95
N LEU A 395 9.26 -17.85 9.03
CA LEU A 395 8.19 -16.94 9.41
C LEU A 395 8.28 -16.51 10.88
N GLN A 396 8.68 -17.41 11.78
CA GLN A 396 8.92 -17.05 13.19
C GLN A 396 10.05 -16.02 13.31
N VAL A 397 11.16 -16.22 12.61
CA VAL A 397 12.27 -15.26 12.56
C VAL A 397 11.80 -13.91 11.99
N PHE A 398 11.00 -13.92 10.91
CA PHE A 398 10.38 -12.71 10.37
C PHE A 398 9.54 -11.99 11.41
N VAL A 399 8.71 -12.70 12.17
CA VAL A 399 7.86 -12.13 13.22
C VAL A 399 8.69 -11.56 14.37
N ILE A 400 9.70 -12.30 14.83
CA ILE A 400 10.62 -11.83 15.89
C ILE A 400 11.31 -10.53 15.44
N HIS A 401 11.83 -10.50 14.21
CA HIS A 401 12.43 -9.30 13.64
C HIS A 401 11.46 -8.11 13.65
N GLU A 402 10.20 -8.31 13.21
CA GLU A 402 9.18 -7.25 13.21
C GLU A 402 8.86 -6.78 14.64
N VAL A 403 8.73 -7.69 15.60
CA VAL A 403 8.50 -7.35 17.01
C VAL A 403 9.66 -6.50 17.57
N VAL A 404 10.90 -6.94 17.34
CA VAL A 404 12.09 -6.19 17.79
C VAL A 404 12.14 -4.80 17.17
N LEU A 405 11.95 -4.71 15.85
CA LEU A 405 12.00 -3.43 15.15
C LEU A 405 10.87 -2.48 15.55
N TYR A 406 9.63 -2.97 15.65
CA TYR A 406 8.53 -2.11 16.08
C TYR A 406 8.64 -1.71 17.55
N SER A 407 9.29 -2.52 18.40
CA SER A 407 9.63 -2.15 19.77
C SER A 407 10.69 -1.03 19.80
N LEU A 408 11.72 -1.11 18.95
CA LEU A 408 12.67 -0.01 18.74
C LEU A 408 11.97 1.26 18.20
N TYR A 409 11.05 1.08 17.27
CA TYR A 409 10.27 2.20 16.71
C TYR A 409 9.43 2.90 17.78
N LEU A 410 8.77 2.10 18.63
CA LEU A 410 8.05 2.63 19.80
C LEU A 410 8.99 3.41 20.73
N PHE A 411 10.18 2.88 21.01
CA PHE A 411 11.18 3.58 21.82
C PHE A 411 11.56 4.94 21.20
N ILE A 412 11.79 4.99 19.88
CA ILE A 412 12.06 6.24 19.16
C ILE A 412 10.88 7.21 19.29
N ILE A 413 9.65 6.73 19.14
CA ILE A 413 8.42 7.55 19.28
C ILE A 413 8.30 8.10 20.70
N LEU A 414 8.49 7.26 21.72
CA LEU A 414 8.41 7.66 23.13
C LEU A 414 9.51 8.66 23.52
N THR A 415 10.73 8.49 22.98
CA THR A 415 11.81 9.48 23.22
C THR A 415 11.54 10.80 22.51
N ALA A 416 10.89 10.76 21.33
CA ALA A 416 10.46 11.97 20.62
C ALA A 416 9.28 12.68 21.34
N ALA A 417 8.45 11.93 22.07
CA ALA A 417 7.36 12.47 22.88
C ALA A 417 7.82 13.07 24.22
N ARG A 418 9.04 12.77 24.67
CA ARG A 418 9.64 13.40 25.85
C ARG A 418 10.19 14.77 25.48
N ILE A 419 9.70 15.83 26.12
CA ILE A 419 10.30 17.15 25.98
C ILE A 419 11.66 17.11 26.69
N ARG A 420 12.70 17.42 25.96
CA ARG A 420 13.95 17.88 26.60
C ARG A 420 13.71 19.32 27.06
N LYS A 421 13.64 19.53 28.38
CA LYS A 421 13.77 20.86 28.95
C LYS A 421 15.12 21.47 28.55
#